data_b1f3a4f3dbd288f509e034f94f2c850e
#
_entry.id   b1f3a4f3dbd288f509e034f94f2c850e
#
_cell.length_a   1.000
_cell.length_b   1.000
_cell.length_c   1.000
_cell.angle_alpha   90.00
_cell.angle_beta   90.00
_cell.angle_gamma   90.00
#
_symmetry.space_group_name_H-M   'P 1'
#
loop_
_entity.id
_entity.type
_entity.pdbx_description
1 polymer ?
#
loop_
_entity_poly.entity_id
_entity_poly.type
_entity_poly.pdbx_seq_one_letter_code
_entity_poly.pdbx_strand_id
1 'polypeptide(L)'
;MANYARVAVARSAGGFTVSSNAASLTAIATFAAMAGGAGGTVTHFGLGTDSSGAGNLLLFGTVTPNLAVVAGVTPKLDTGTTITQAASDGMTTAAANALLQLLLNNVDWANIGDAGGIQNSASAGSLYLSLHTSSPGEGGDQTTNEIAYT
;
A
#
# COMPACT_ATOMS: atom_id res chain seq x y z
N MET A 1 15.83 15.75 13.61
CA MET A 1 15.53 15.49 12.19
C MET A 1 14.45 14.44 12.14
N ALA A 2 13.40 14.69 11.40
CA ALA A 2 12.41 13.65 11.08
C ALA A 2 13.11 12.56 10.27
N ASN A 3 12.94 11.30 10.66
CA ASN A 3 13.53 10.16 9.94
C ASN A 3 12.46 9.20 9.39
N TYR A 4 11.21 9.63 9.37
CA TYR A 4 10.17 8.88 8.69
C TYR A 4 10.44 8.85 7.19
N ALA A 5 10.34 7.66 6.61
CA ALA A 5 10.39 7.45 5.17
C ALA A 5 9.40 6.33 4.81
N ARG A 6 8.71 6.49 3.71
CA ARG A 6 7.87 5.45 3.13
C ARG A 6 8.73 4.28 2.68
N VAL A 7 8.19 3.08 2.72
CA VAL A 7 8.90 1.87 2.32
C VAL A 7 8.53 1.51 0.89
N ALA A 8 9.53 1.42 0.02
CA ALA A 8 9.35 0.96 -1.34
C ALA A 8 9.08 -0.55 -1.37
N VAL A 9 8.05 -0.95 -2.11
CA VAL A 9 7.71 -2.35 -2.37
C VAL A 9 7.69 -2.55 -3.89
N ALA A 10 8.41 -3.55 -4.36
CA ALA A 10 8.46 -3.85 -5.79
C ALA A 10 7.04 -4.14 -6.32
N ARG A 11 6.68 -3.55 -7.43
CA ARG A 11 5.40 -3.76 -8.13
C ARG A 11 5.48 -5.06 -8.95
N SER A 12 5.56 -6.19 -8.24
CA SER A 12 5.76 -7.52 -8.82
C SER A 12 5.31 -8.60 -7.84
N ALA A 13 5.26 -9.84 -8.30
CA ALA A 13 5.01 -11.02 -7.45
C ALA A 13 6.04 -11.18 -6.30
N GLY A 14 7.18 -10.52 -6.38
CA GLY A 14 8.15 -10.45 -5.28
C GLY A 14 7.75 -9.46 -4.18
N GLY A 15 6.92 -8.48 -4.48
CA GLY A 15 6.42 -7.50 -3.50
C GLY A 15 5.05 -7.85 -2.95
N PHE A 16 4.16 -8.37 -3.80
CA PHE A 16 2.77 -8.64 -3.44
C PHE A 16 2.32 -10.03 -3.88
N THR A 17 1.64 -10.72 -2.97
CA THR A 17 0.86 -11.93 -3.30
C THR A 17 -0.59 -11.51 -3.52
N VAL A 18 -1.11 -11.75 -4.72
CA VAL A 18 -2.51 -11.46 -5.09
C VAL A 18 -3.25 -12.79 -5.27
N SER A 19 -4.36 -12.95 -4.56
CA SER A 19 -5.20 -14.15 -4.63
C SER A 19 -6.66 -13.78 -4.40
N SER A 20 -7.52 -14.30 -5.24
CA SER A 20 -8.95 -13.98 -5.24
C SER A 20 -9.16 -12.46 -5.41
N ASN A 21 -9.65 -11.77 -4.44
CA ASN A 21 -9.83 -10.31 -4.46
C ASN A 21 -9.01 -9.62 -3.36
N ALA A 22 -7.93 -10.24 -2.92
CA ALA A 22 -7.06 -9.71 -1.87
C ALA A 22 -5.60 -9.72 -2.30
N ALA A 23 -4.86 -8.77 -1.77
CA ALA A 23 -3.41 -8.70 -1.89
C ALA A 23 -2.76 -8.58 -0.52
N SER A 24 -1.61 -9.21 -0.33
CA SER A 24 -0.79 -9.10 0.87
C SER A 24 0.68 -8.87 0.51
N LEU A 25 1.44 -8.36 1.48
CA LEU A 25 2.89 -8.24 1.33
C LEU A 25 3.53 -9.62 1.25
N THR A 26 4.51 -9.80 0.36
CA THR A 26 5.32 -11.03 0.27
C THR A 26 6.38 -11.09 1.37
N ALA A 27 6.85 -9.93 1.84
CA ALA A 27 7.83 -9.82 2.91
C ALA A 27 7.45 -8.70 3.89
N ILE A 28 8.01 -8.75 5.10
CA ILE A 28 7.80 -7.72 6.13
C ILE A 28 8.34 -6.38 5.63
N ALA A 29 7.49 -5.36 5.60
CA ALA A 29 7.90 -3.98 5.37
C ALA A 29 8.36 -3.34 6.69
N THR A 30 9.64 -2.99 6.77
CA THR A 30 10.23 -2.39 7.97
C THR A 30 10.50 -0.91 7.72
N PHE A 31 9.85 -0.05 8.50
CA PHE A 31 10.05 1.40 8.45
C PHE A 31 11.27 1.82 9.28
N ALA A 32 11.74 3.03 9.08
CA ALA A 32 12.80 3.57 9.93
C ALA A 32 12.33 3.64 11.39
N ALA A 33 13.23 3.36 12.33
CA ALA A 33 12.95 3.57 13.75
C ALA A 33 12.69 5.06 14.01
N MET A 34 11.67 5.37 14.80
CA MET A 34 11.40 6.74 15.19
C MET A 34 12.53 7.30 16.05
N ALA A 35 13.22 8.33 15.57
CA ALA A 35 14.36 8.90 16.28
C ALA A 35 13.95 9.84 17.44
N GLY A 36 12.77 10.45 17.36
CA GLY A 36 12.26 11.36 18.37
C GLY A 36 10.92 11.96 17.97
N GLY A 37 10.34 12.75 18.83
CA GLY A 37 9.05 13.40 18.66
C GLY A 37 7.93 12.75 19.47
N ALA A 38 6.72 13.26 19.35
CA ALA A 38 5.57 12.81 20.13
C ALA A 38 5.07 11.41 19.72
N GLY A 39 5.41 10.98 18.50
CA GLY A 39 4.89 9.71 17.98
C GLY A 39 3.40 9.76 17.67
N GLY A 40 2.81 8.60 17.60
CA GLY A 40 1.38 8.46 17.34
C GLY A 40 0.95 7.01 17.28
N THR A 41 -0.36 6.80 17.23
CA THR A 41 -0.94 5.49 16.98
C THR A 41 -1.27 5.37 15.51
N VAL A 42 -0.60 4.46 14.82
CA VAL A 42 -0.89 4.11 13.44
C VAL A 42 -2.08 3.17 13.41
N THR A 43 -3.12 3.56 12.69
CA THR A 43 -4.36 2.80 12.54
C THR A 43 -4.57 2.32 11.10
N HIS A 44 -3.92 2.97 10.15
CA HIS A 44 -4.04 2.68 8.72
C HIS A 44 -2.66 2.67 8.05
N PHE A 45 -2.59 1.98 6.92
CA PHE A 45 -1.47 2.08 5.98
C PHE A 45 -1.99 2.54 4.62
N GLY A 46 -1.14 3.18 3.86
CA GLY A 46 -1.41 3.59 2.49
C GLY A 46 -0.42 2.97 1.51
N LEU A 47 -0.83 2.82 0.28
CA LEU A 47 0.00 2.38 -0.83
C LEU A 47 -0.15 3.37 -1.98
N GLY A 48 0.93 4.02 -2.35
CA GLY A 48 0.89 5.10 -3.32
C GLY A 48 2.10 5.14 -4.24
N THR A 49 2.15 6.17 -5.07
CA THR A 49 3.09 6.28 -6.19
C THR A 49 4.43 6.92 -5.83
N ASP A 50 4.50 7.70 -4.74
CA ASP A 50 5.64 8.56 -4.48
C ASP A 50 6.33 8.26 -3.14
N SER A 51 7.64 8.32 -3.14
CA SER A 51 8.47 8.12 -1.95
C SER A 51 8.33 9.25 -0.93
N SER A 52 7.85 10.42 -1.35
CA SER A 52 7.62 11.60 -0.50
C SER A 52 6.63 12.56 -1.15
N GLY A 53 6.10 13.51 -0.38
CA GLY A 53 5.13 14.48 -0.87
C GLY A 53 3.72 13.90 -1.02
N ALA A 54 2.80 14.64 -1.62
CA ALA A 54 1.38 14.27 -1.72
C ALA A 54 1.18 12.96 -2.49
N GLY A 55 1.77 12.82 -3.68
CA GLY A 55 1.64 11.63 -4.50
C GLY A 55 0.18 11.22 -4.76
N ASN A 56 0.00 10.10 -5.44
CA ASN A 56 -1.31 9.47 -5.56
C ASN A 56 -1.41 8.30 -4.59
N LEU A 57 -2.34 8.39 -3.66
CA LEU A 57 -2.71 7.25 -2.82
C LEU A 57 -3.62 6.34 -3.66
N LEU A 58 -3.16 5.13 -3.94
CA LEU A 58 -3.90 4.16 -4.75
C LEU A 58 -4.84 3.29 -3.91
N LEU A 59 -4.35 2.80 -2.81
CA LEU A 59 -5.06 1.89 -1.91
C LEU A 59 -4.70 2.22 -0.46
N PHE A 60 -5.60 1.93 0.45
CA PHE A 60 -5.33 2.01 1.89
C PHE A 60 -6.09 0.92 2.64
N GLY A 61 -5.61 0.59 3.83
CA GLY A 61 -6.23 -0.42 4.68
C GLY A 61 -5.95 -0.15 6.15
N THR A 62 -6.58 -0.93 7.01
CA THR A 62 -6.39 -0.85 8.46
C THR A 62 -5.18 -1.65 8.93
N VAL A 63 -4.53 -1.17 9.96
CA VAL A 63 -3.48 -1.90 10.69
C VAL A 63 -4.12 -2.52 11.94
N THR A 64 -4.06 -3.84 12.06
CA THR A 64 -4.68 -4.57 13.17
C THR A 64 -3.67 -5.55 13.79
N PRO A 65 -3.34 -5.44 15.07
CA PRO A 65 -3.72 -4.35 16.00
C PRO A 65 -3.08 -3.00 15.61
N ASN A 66 -3.66 -1.91 16.10
CA ASN A 66 -3.06 -0.59 15.94
C ASN A 66 -1.63 -0.56 16.44
N LEU A 67 -0.77 0.15 15.74
CA LEU A 67 0.66 0.20 16.02
C LEU A 67 1.03 1.51 16.74
N ALA A 68 1.43 1.40 18.01
CA ALA A 68 1.97 2.55 18.74
C ALA A 68 3.41 2.83 18.27
N VAL A 69 3.65 4.00 17.75
CA VAL A 69 4.96 4.46 17.26
C VAL A 69 5.45 5.59 18.15
N VAL A 70 6.50 5.31 18.91
CA VAL A 70 7.17 6.26 19.80
C VAL A 70 8.68 6.19 19.56
N ALA A 71 9.44 7.11 20.15
CA ALA A 71 10.90 7.13 20.02
C ALA A 71 11.53 5.77 20.31
N GLY A 72 12.38 5.29 19.44
CA GLY A 72 13.03 3.98 19.50
C GLY A 72 12.23 2.82 18.90
N VAL A 73 10.96 2.99 18.57
CA VAL A 73 10.15 1.95 17.93
C VAL A 73 10.44 1.90 16.43
N THR A 74 10.65 0.69 15.93
CA THR A 74 10.75 0.38 14.49
C THR A 74 9.43 -0.21 14.01
N PRO A 75 8.57 0.56 13.32
CA PRO A 75 7.29 0.06 12.82
C PRO A 75 7.50 -1.01 11.74
N LYS A 76 6.62 -2.01 11.73
CA LYS A 76 6.62 -3.07 10.73
C LYS A 76 5.20 -3.40 10.29
N LEU A 77 5.02 -3.60 9.00
CA LEU A 77 3.84 -4.24 8.44
C LEU A 77 4.22 -5.66 7.99
N ASP A 78 3.56 -6.65 8.53
CA ASP A 78 3.86 -8.06 8.23
C ASP A 78 3.12 -8.56 6.98
N THR A 79 3.40 -9.79 6.62
CA THR A 79 2.78 -10.48 5.47
C THR A 79 1.29 -10.78 5.67
N GLY A 80 0.77 -10.61 6.87
CA GLY A 80 -0.66 -10.66 7.17
C GLY A 80 -1.41 -9.37 6.86
N THR A 81 -0.67 -8.27 6.56
CA THR A 81 -1.27 -7.01 6.14
C THR A 81 -1.90 -7.17 4.75
N THR A 82 -3.24 -7.07 4.69
CA THR A 82 -4.00 -7.31 3.47
C THR A 82 -4.77 -6.09 3.01
N ILE A 83 -4.88 -5.96 1.70
CA ILE A 83 -5.81 -5.06 1.01
C ILE A 83 -6.82 -5.94 0.31
N THR A 84 -8.10 -5.73 0.56
CA THR A 84 -9.18 -6.45 -0.11
C THR A 84 -9.91 -5.49 -1.04
N GLN A 85 -9.93 -5.80 -2.32
CA GLN A 85 -10.78 -5.13 -3.29
C GLN A 85 -12.16 -5.79 -3.20
N ALA A 86 -13.12 -5.07 -2.67
CA ALA A 86 -14.47 -5.62 -2.55
C ALA A 86 -15.02 -6.02 -3.94
N ALA A 87 -15.36 -7.28 -4.09
CA ALA A 87 -16.10 -7.79 -5.24
C ALA A 87 -17.60 -7.56 -4.97
N SER A 88 -18.00 -6.28 -4.84
CA SER A 88 -19.36 -5.87 -4.58
C SER A 88 -19.85 -4.93 -5.68
N ASP A 89 -21.14 -4.67 -5.71
CA ASP A 89 -21.75 -3.69 -6.61
C ASP A 89 -21.48 -3.94 -8.11
N GLY A 90 -21.43 -5.21 -8.50
CA GLY A 90 -21.28 -5.63 -9.89
C GLY A 90 -19.87 -6.01 -10.31
N MET A 91 -18.85 -5.82 -9.49
CA MET A 91 -17.51 -6.34 -9.79
C MET A 91 -17.40 -7.81 -9.36
N THR A 92 -16.94 -8.68 -10.26
CA THR A 92 -16.67 -10.08 -9.94
C THR A 92 -15.32 -10.25 -9.23
N THR A 93 -15.16 -11.36 -8.49
CA THR A 93 -13.87 -11.72 -7.88
C THR A 93 -12.74 -11.80 -8.94
N ALA A 94 -13.05 -12.30 -10.12
CA ALA A 94 -12.08 -12.37 -11.22
C ALA A 94 -11.61 -10.99 -11.67
N ALA A 95 -12.54 -10.04 -11.82
CA ALA A 95 -12.20 -8.66 -12.19
C ALA A 95 -11.41 -7.95 -11.07
N ALA A 96 -11.80 -8.13 -9.83
CA ALA A 96 -11.08 -7.59 -8.68
C ALA A 96 -9.65 -8.14 -8.59
N ASN A 97 -9.48 -9.44 -8.82
CA ASN A 97 -8.16 -10.07 -8.86
C ASN A 97 -7.29 -9.53 -10.01
N ALA A 98 -7.86 -9.40 -11.22
CA ALA A 98 -7.14 -8.87 -12.37
C ALA A 98 -6.72 -7.41 -12.15
N LEU A 99 -7.58 -6.59 -11.55
CA LEU A 99 -7.25 -5.22 -11.16
C LEU A 99 -6.06 -5.16 -10.20
N LEU A 100 -6.08 -5.98 -9.14
CA LEU A 100 -4.98 -6.05 -8.17
C LEU A 100 -3.69 -6.56 -8.82
N GLN A 101 -3.76 -7.53 -9.72
CA GLN A 101 -2.60 -8.03 -10.46
C GLN A 101 -1.98 -6.93 -11.35
N LEU A 102 -2.80 -6.16 -12.05
CA LEU A 102 -2.32 -5.04 -12.87
C LEU A 102 -1.67 -3.95 -12.00
N LEU A 103 -2.32 -3.55 -10.91
CA LEU A 103 -1.84 -2.47 -10.05
C LEU A 103 -0.58 -2.86 -9.26
N LEU A 104 -0.57 -4.05 -8.67
CA LEU A 104 0.43 -4.44 -7.66
C LEU A 104 1.54 -5.33 -8.22
N ASN A 105 1.24 -6.15 -9.22
CA ASN A 105 2.18 -7.09 -9.79
C ASN A 105 2.60 -6.78 -11.22
N ASN A 106 2.10 -5.68 -11.80
CA ASN A 106 2.40 -5.28 -13.17
C ASN A 106 2.07 -6.38 -14.20
N VAL A 107 0.96 -7.06 -14.01
CA VAL A 107 0.46 -8.11 -14.91
C VAL A 107 -0.68 -7.57 -15.77
N ASP A 108 -0.65 -7.84 -17.06
CA ASP A 108 -1.70 -7.42 -17.99
C ASP A 108 -3.08 -7.92 -17.56
N TRP A 109 -4.10 -7.08 -17.70
CA TRP A 109 -5.49 -7.52 -17.62
C TRP A 109 -5.96 -7.92 -19.02
N ALA A 110 -5.78 -9.19 -19.36
CA ALA A 110 -6.06 -9.72 -20.70
C ALA A 110 -7.56 -9.66 -21.06
N ASN A 111 -7.81 -9.61 -22.36
CA ASN A 111 -9.16 -9.71 -22.98
C ASN A 111 -10.11 -8.55 -22.62
N ILE A 112 -9.58 -7.37 -22.31
CA ILE A 112 -10.37 -6.14 -22.18
C ILE A 112 -10.14 -5.29 -23.43
N GLY A 113 -11.17 -5.08 -24.21
CA GLY A 113 -11.12 -4.31 -25.46
C GLY A 113 -10.59 -5.14 -26.63
N ASP A 114 -9.31 -5.35 -26.74
CA ASP A 114 -8.66 -6.19 -27.75
C ASP A 114 -7.96 -7.42 -27.15
N ALA A 115 -7.28 -8.20 -27.99
CA ALA A 115 -6.57 -9.39 -27.56
C ALA A 115 -5.43 -9.11 -26.56
N GLY A 116 -4.88 -7.90 -26.58
CA GLY A 116 -3.82 -7.48 -25.63
C GLY A 116 -4.37 -7.08 -24.26
N GLY A 117 -5.64 -6.66 -24.20
CA GLY A 117 -6.26 -6.19 -22.97
C GLY A 117 -5.66 -4.86 -22.46
N ILE A 118 -5.77 -4.62 -21.16
CA ILE A 118 -5.11 -3.47 -20.51
C ILE A 118 -3.66 -3.86 -20.23
N GLN A 119 -2.75 -3.17 -20.88
CA GLN A 119 -1.33 -3.48 -20.81
C GLN A 119 -0.70 -3.02 -19.49
N ASN A 120 0.28 -3.77 -19.05
CA ASN A 120 1.14 -3.39 -17.93
C ASN A 120 2.11 -2.24 -18.30
N SER A 121 2.84 -1.77 -17.33
CA SER A 121 3.93 -0.80 -17.58
C SER A 121 5.18 -1.52 -18.08
N ALA A 122 5.90 -0.91 -19.04
CA ALA A 122 7.16 -1.44 -19.55
C ALA A 122 8.22 -1.64 -18.45
N SER A 123 8.14 -0.87 -17.37
CA SER A 123 8.92 -1.05 -16.15
C SER A 123 7.97 -1.17 -14.97
N ALA A 124 8.13 -2.20 -14.17
CA ALA A 124 7.27 -2.45 -13.02
C ALA A 124 7.34 -1.33 -11.96
N GLY A 125 8.52 -0.82 -11.69
CA GLY A 125 8.74 0.20 -10.66
C GLY A 125 8.46 -0.30 -9.25
N SER A 126 8.18 0.65 -8.36
CA SER A 126 7.81 0.38 -6.96
C SER A 126 6.59 1.19 -6.56
N LEU A 127 5.85 0.66 -5.60
CA LEU A 127 4.86 1.40 -4.83
C LEU A 127 5.41 1.68 -3.44
N TYR A 128 4.89 2.70 -2.78
CA TYR A 128 5.43 3.17 -1.51
C TYR A 128 4.38 3.04 -0.42
N LEU A 129 4.73 2.26 0.62
CA LEU A 129 3.93 2.11 1.82
C LEU A 129 4.11 3.32 2.73
N SER A 130 3.01 3.88 3.19
CA SER A 130 2.91 4.95 4.18
C SER A 130 2.10 4.50 5.39
N LEU A 131 2.35 5.13 6.53
CA LEU A 131 1.65 4.88 7.79
C LEU A 131 0.80 6.09 8.16
N HIS A 132 -0.45 5.86 8.54
CA HIS A 132 -1.41 6.92 8.82
C HIS A 132 -2.01 6.75 10.22
N THR A 133 -2.18 7.88 10.91
CA THR A 133 -2.77 7.93 12.27
C THR A 133 -4.29 7.82 12.26
N SER A 134 -4.90 8.08 11.11
CA SER A 134 -6.33 7.86 10.85
C SER A 134 -6.56 7.55 9.38
N SER A 135 -7.77 7.18 8.98
CA SER A 135 -8.10 6.92 7.58
C SER A 135 -7.77 8.12 6.71
N PRO A 136 -7.04 7.95 5.61
CA PRO A 136 -6.86 9.02 4.63
C PRO A 136 -8.15 9.35 3.87
N GLY A 137 -9.13 8.43 3.85
CA GLY A 137 -10.38 8.62 3.12
C GLY A 137 -10.24 8.51 1.61
N GLU A 138 -11.36 8.44 0.90
CA GLU A 138 -11.39 8.26 -0.56
C GLU A 138 -10.83 9.46 -1.34
N GLY A 139 -10.89 10.66 -0.76
CA GLY A 139 -10.34 11.87 -1.36
C GLY A 139 -8.95 12.25 -0.86
N GLY A 140 -8.32 11.40 -0.06
CA GLY A 140 -7.00 11.66 0.50
C GLY A 140 -5.86 11.35 -0.46
N ASP A 141 -4.70 11.87 -0.12
CA ASP A 141 -3.42 11.57 -0.78
C ASP A 141 -2.47 10.89 0.22
N GLN A 142 -1.23 10.63 -0.21
CA GLN A 142 -0.24 9.95 0.64
C GLN A 142 0.19 10.76 1.87
N THR A 143 -0.06 12.07 1.94
CA THR A 143 0.26 12.92 3.10
C THR A 143 -0.92 13.08 4.06
N THR A 144 -2.13 12.69 3.65
CA THR A 144 -3.34 12.84 4.45
C THR A 144 -3.26 11.97 5.71
N ASN A 145 -3.17 12.58 6.89
CA ASN A 145 -3.00 11.90 8.18
C ASN A 145 -1.75 11.01 8.26
N GLU A 146 -0.75 11.21 7.40
CA GLU A 146 0.50 10.48 7.45
C GLU A 146 1.24 10.77 8.76
N ILE A 147 1.82 9.74 9.38
CA ILE A 147 2.58 9.91 10.60
C ILE A 147 3.84 10.75 10.34
N ALA A 148 4.12 11.69 11.22
CA ALA A 148 5.33 12.49 11.17
C ALA A 148 6.25 12.13 12.36
N TYR A 149 7.51 11.91 12.08
CA TYR A 149 8.56 11.83 13.08
C TYR A 149 9.20 13.20 13.20
N THR A 150 9.11 13.80 14.34
CA THR A 150 9.68 15.14 14.62
C THR A 150 10.99 15.06 15.39
#